data_ea646c4324966e78a95d9249a85adb57
#
_entry.id   ea646c4324966e78a95d9249a85adb57
#
_cell.length_a   1.000
_cell.length_b   1.000
_cell.length_c   1.000
_cell.angle_alpha   90.00
_cell.angle_beta   90.00
_cell.angle_gamma   90.00
#
_symmetry.space_group_name_H-M   'P 1'
#
loop_
_entity.id
_entity.type
_entity.pdbx_description
1 polymer ?
#
loop_
_entity_poly.entity_id
_entity_poly.type
_entity_poly.pdbx_seq_one_letter_code
_entity_poly.pdbx_strand_id
1 'polypeptide(L)'
;MVYSKYMWSVKGYENQKLFLDNAFVNNKLAHAYLFTGSDRETKKQLAIEFATMILGVSEEEKERINPDLIVIDQSKMKIEEMRALISELSLKPFRYQKKVAIIQNFEDVTDEAASSILKTLEEPNNSSLIILLSRNQKSLLPTIVSRCQSIYFNIHFILLIFNCW
;
A
#
# COMPACT_ATOMS: atom_id res chain seq x y z
N MET A 1 -18.05 -13.78 14.43
CA MET A 1 -17.82 -13.38 13.02
C MET A 1 -17.93 -11.88 12.95
N VAL A 2 -16.79 -11.18 12.87
CA VAL A 2 -16.80 -9.74 12.64
C VAL A 2 -16.95 -9.57 11.13
N TYR A 3 -18.17 -9.29 10.68
CA TYR A 3 -18.39 -8.89 9.29
C TYR A 3 -17.62 -7.60 9.06
N SER A 4 -16.74 -7.58 8.06
CA SER A 4 -16.05 -6.36 7.63
C SER A 4 -17.10 -5.27 7.38
N LYS A 5 -17.01 -4.19 8.13
CA LYS A 5 -17.88 -3.00 7.95
C LYS A 5 -17.59 -2.30 6.61
N TYR A 6 -16.47 -2.65 6.00
CA TYR A 6 -15.99 -2.07 4.75
C TYR A 6 -16.15 -3.10 3.65
N MET A 7 -16.90 -2.74 2.62
CA MET A 7 -17.16 -3.62 1.50
C MET A 7 -16.05 -3.45 0.47
N TRP A 8 -15.12 -4.42 0.45
CA TRP A 8 -14.11 -4.53 -0.59
C TRP A 8 -14.77 -4.82 -1.94
N SER A 9 -14.47 -4.07 -3.00
CA SER A 9 -15.00 -4.34 -4.34
C SER A 9 -14.23 -5.47 -5.04
N VAL A 10 -12.96 -5.66 -4.67
CA VAL A 10 -12.08 -6.69 -5.20
C VAL A 10 -12.56 -8.08 -4.76
N LYS A 11 -12.62 -9.03 -5.69
CA LYS A 11 -12.90 -10.45 -5.39
C LYS A 11 -11.62 -11.20 -5.06
N GLY A 12 -11.70 -12.19 -4.16
CA GLY A 12 -10.56 -12.98 -3.71
C GLY A 12 -9.74 -12.28 -2.62
N TYR A 13 -8.65 -12.93 -2.21
CA TYR A 13 -7.72 -12.45 -1.18
C TYR A 13 -8.36 -12.19 0.20
N GLU A 14 -9.31 -13.05 0.58
CA GLU A 14 -10.10 -12.86 1.81
C GLU A 14 -9.23 -12.80 3.08
N ASN A 15 -8.14 -13.58 3.13
CA ASN A 15 -7.22 -13.57 4.27
C ASN A 15 -6.45 -12.24 4.37
N GLN A 16 -6.03 -11.67 3.23
CA GLN A 16 -5.34 -10.39 3.16
C GLN A 16 -6.27 -9.25 3.58
N LYS A 17 -7.50 -9.26 3.08
CA LYS A 17 -8.54 -8.30 3.46
C LYS A 17 -8.86 -8.38 4.95
N LEU A 18 -9.07 -9.58 5.48
CA LEU A 18 -9.32 -9.79 6.90
C LEU A 18 -8.16 -9.28 7.77
N PHE A 19 -6.91 -9.48 7.32
CA PHE A 19 -5.74 -8.96 8.00
C PHE A 19 -5.75 -7.43 8.05
N LEU A 20 -6.02 -6.77 6.91
CA LEU A 20 -6.08 -5.31 6.79
C LEU A 20 -7.25 -4.72 7.60
N ASP A 21 -8.43 -5.34 7.53
CA ASP A 21 -9.60 -4.96 8.32
C ASP A 21 -9.30 -5.03 9.82
N ASN A 22 -8.68 -6.13 10.28
CA ASN A 22 -8.31 -6.29 11.69
C ASN A 22 -7.29 -5.25 12.14
N ALA A 23 -6.30 -4.93 11.30
CA ALA A 23 -5.33 -3.90 11.59
C ALA A 23 -5.98 -2.53 11.74
N PHE A 24 -6.94 -2.21 10.87
CA PHE A 24 -7.69 -0.95 10.90
C PHE A 24 -8.62 -0.85 12.11
N VAL A 25 -9.50 -1.85 12.31
CA VAL A 25 -10.51 -1.86 13.37
C VAL A 25 -9.88 -1.82 14.77
N ASN A 26 -8.75 -2.53 14.95
CA ASN A 26 -8.04 -2.57 16.22
C ASN A 26 -7.05 -1.40 16.42
N ASN A 27 -7.01 -0.43 15.50
CA ASN A 27 -6.07 0.70 15.50
C ASN A 27 -4.59 0.24 15.58
N LYS A 28 -4.26 -0.85 14.89
CA LYS A 28 -2.92 -1.47 14.81
C LYS A 28 -2.33 -1.36 13.40
N LEU A 29 -2.56 -0.22 12.76
CA LEU A 29 -2.00 0.04 11.44
C LEU A 29 -0.48 0.12 11.53
N ALA A 30 0.22 -0.60 10.65
CA ALA A 30 1.64 -0.39 10.43
C ALA A 30 1.85 0.95 9.70
N HIS A 31 3.01 1.57 9.91
CA HIS A 31 3.39 2.81 9.21
C HIS A 31 3.73 2.56 7.74
N ALA A 32 4.14 1.34 7.40
CA ALA A 32 4.46 0.95 6.04
C ALA A 32 4.00 -0.49 5.75
N TYR A 33 3.40 -0.67 4.59
CA TYR A 33 3.00 -1.97 4.04
C TYR A 33 3.76 -2.25 2.75
N LEU A 34 4.09 -3.52 2.52
CA LEU A 34 4.66 -4.01 1.28
C LEU A 34 3.72 -5.08 0.69
N PHE A 35 3.01 -4.75 -0.37
CA PHE A 35 2.16 -5.68 -1.10
C PHE A 35 2.97 -6.30 -2.24
N THR A 36 3.19 -7.61 -2.20
CA THR A 36 3.99 -8.33 -3.19
C THR A 36 3.19 -9.42 -3.89
N GLY A 37 3.55 -9.73 -5.11
CA GLY A 37 2.92 -10.81 -5.91
C GLY A 37 2.66 -10.39 -7.35
N SER A 38 2.29 -11.36 -8.18
CA SER A 38 2.13 -11.19 -9.63
C SER A 38 0.86 -10.45 -10.06
N ASP A 39 -0.18 -10.47 -9.22
CA ASP A 39 -1.47 -9.82 -9.51
C ASP A 39 -1.38 -8.31 -9.29
N ARG A 40 -0.95 -7.59 -10.33
CA ARG A 40 -0.68 -6.15 -10.27
C ARG A 40 -1.96 -5.34 -10.05
N GLU A 41 -2.99 -5.62 -10.83
CA GLU A 41 -4.21 -4.82 -10.82
C GLU A 41 -4.98 -4.99 -9.51
N THR A 42 -5.12 -6.22 -9.04
CA THR A 42 -5.80 -6.50 -7.77
C THR A 42 -5.06 -5.88 -6.58
N LYS A 43 -3.72 -5.97 -6.55
CA LYS A 43 -2.92 -5.31 -5.51
C LYS A 43 -3.11 -3.80 -5.49
N LYS A 44 -3.09 -3.17 -6.68
CA LYS A 44 -3.31 -1.73 -6.83
C LYS A 44 -4.67 -1.33 -6.30
N GLN A 45 -5.71 -2.03 -6.73
CA GLN A 45 -7.08 -1.75 -6.31
C GLN A 45 -7.25 -1.95 -4.80
N LEU A 46 -6.74 -3.04 -4.23
CA LEU A 46 -6.78 -3.28 -2.78
C LEU A 46 -6.01 -2.22 -1.99
N ALA A 47 -4.86 -1.75 -2.51
CA ALA A 47 -4.11 -0.69 -1.86
C ALA A 47 -4.89 0.64 -1.85
N ILE A 48 -5.58 0.98 -2.96
CA ILE A 48 -6.43 2.16 -3.05
C ILE A 48 -7.62 2.05 -2.10
N GLU A 49 -8.32 0.92 -2.09
CA GLU A 49 -9.45 0.67 -1.19
C GLU A 49 -9.02 0.74 0.28
N PHE A 50 -7.86 0.17 0.62
CA PHE A 50 -7.31 0.26 1.96
C PHE A 50 -6.95 1.69 2.35
N ALA A 51 -6.32 2.44 1.45
CA ALA A 51 -6.00 3.84 1.67
C ALA A 51 -7.25 4.70 1.88
N THR A 52 -8.29 4.52 1.05
CA THR A 52 -9.56 5.25 1.19
C THR A 52 -10.28 4.91 2.50
N MET A 53 -10.20 3.65 2.96
CA MET A 53 -10.70 3.22 4.25
C MET A 53 -9.96 3.91 5.42
N ILE A 54 -8.62 3.97 5.37
CA ILE A 54 -7.79 4.64 6.38
C ILE A 54 -8.11 6.13 6.45
N LEU A 55 -8.31 6.77 5.31
CA LEU A 55 -8.66 8.18 5.22
C LEU A 55 -10.11 8.45 5.62
N GLY A 56 -10.98 7.45 5.59
CA GLY A 56 -12.41 7.64 5.85
C GLY A 56 -13.13 8.38 4.71
N VAL A 57 -12.67 8.18 3.47
CA VAL A 57 -13.27 8.80 2.26
C VAL A 57 -14.65 8.19 2.01
N SER A 58 -15.67 9.02 1.86
CA SER A 58 -17.01 8.56 1.49
C SER A 58 -17.10 8.15 0.03
N GLU A 59 -18.13 7.35 -0.34
CA GLU A 59 -18.35 6.93 -1.73
C GLU A 59 -18.48 8.12 -2.70
N GLU A 60 -19.12 9.21 -2.25
CA GLU A 60 -19.31 10.43 -3.03
C GLU A 60 -18.02 11.21 -3.27
N GLU A 61 -17.00 10.98 -2.46
CA GLU A 61 -15.71 11.67 -2.51
C GLU A 61 -14.64 10.88 -3.26
N LYS A 62 -14.86 9.60 -3.58
CA LYS A 62 -13.88 8.72 -4.24
C LYS A 62 -13.41 9.24 -5.59
N GLU A 63 -14.25 9.97 -6.30
CA GLU A 63 -13.94 10.55 -7.62
C GLU A 63 -13.23 11.90 -7.54
N ARG A 64 -13.09 12.48 -6.35
CA ARG A 64 -12.44 13.78 -6.16
C ARG A 64 -10.95 13.63 -5.93
N ILE A 65 -10.19 14.63 -6.41
CA ILE A 65 -8.77 14.75 -6.11
C ILE A 65 -8.61 14.88 -4.58
N ASN A 66 -7.90 13.93 -3.99
CA ASN A 66 -7.66 13.90 -2.56
C ASN A 66 -6.18 14.23 -2.28
N PRO A 67 -5.86 15.40 -1.69
CA PRO A 67 -4.48 15.79 -1.44
C PRO A 67 -3.78 14.92 -0.38
N ASP A 68 -4.54 14.17 0.42
CA ASP A 68 -4.00 13.28 1.44
C ASP A 68 -3.80 11.83 0.93
N LEU A 69 -4.17 11.55 -0.35
CA LEU A 69 -3.89 10.30 -1.04
C LEU A 69 -2.97 10.55 -2.25
N ILE A 70 -1.74 10.09 -2.13
CA ILE A 70 -0.73 10.24 -3.17
C ILE A 70 -0.53 8.87 -3.83
N VAL A 71 -0.84 8.77 -5.12
CA VAL A 71 -0.63 7.53 -5.90
C VAL A 71 0.43 7.79 -6.96
N ILE A 72 1.55 7.09 -6.87
CA ILE A 72 2.64 7.17 -7.83
C ILE A 72 2.65 5.91 -8.68
N ASP A 73 2.42 6.08 -9.97
CA ASP A 73 2.43 5.03 -11.00
C ASP A 73 3.49 5.37 -12.06
N GLN A 74 4.72 5.56 -11.62
CA GLN A 74 5.85 5.85 -12.50
C GLN A 74 6.82 4.68 -12.50
N SER A 75 7.25 4.28 -13.69
CA SER A 75 8.40 3.41 -13.83
C SER A 75 9.69 4.22 -13.65
N LYS A 76 10.66 3.71 -12.89
CA LYS A 76 11.98 4.31 -12.67
C LYS A 76 11.95 5.65 -11.91
N MET A 77 11.22 5.69 -10.80
CA MET A 77 11.26 6.82 -9.88
C MET A 77 12.68 7.13 -9.44
N LYS A 78 13.09 8.39 -9.61
CA LYS A 78 14.43 8.88 -9.26
C LYS A 78 14.46 9.46 -7.85
N ILE A 79 15.67 9.75 -7.36
CA ILE A 79 15.88 10.25 -5.99
C ILE A 79 15.19 11.59 -5.73
N GLU A 80 15.13 12.48 -6.73
CA GLU A 80 14.48 13.78 -6.58
C GLU A 80 12.97 13.64 -6.35
N GLU A 81 12.32 12.73 -7.09
CA GLU A 81 10.90 12.45 -6.97
C GLU A 81 10.58 11.79 -5.62
N MET A 82 11.44 10.87 -5.17
CA MET A 82 11.31 10.25 -3.86
C MET A 82 11.47 11.28 -2.73
N ARG A 83 12.43 12.17 -2.84
CA ARG A 83 12.63 13.26 -1.86
C ARG A 83 11.44 14.23 -1.83
N ALA A 84 10.86 14.54 -2.97
CA ALA A 84 9.64 15.36 -3.05
C ALA A 84 8.47 14.66 -2.34
N LEU A 85 8.28 13.35 -2.57
CA LEU A 85 7.28 12.56 -1.88
C LEU A 85 7.50 12.53 -0.35
N ILE A 86 8.73 12.29 0.11
CA ILE A 86 9.08 12.28 1.53
C ILE A 86 8.77 13.65 2.17
N SER A 87 9.13 14.74 1.48
CA SER A 87 8.80 16.09 1.93
C SER A 87 7.30 16.30 2.06
N GLU A 88 6.52 15.86 1.06
CA GLU A 88 5.06 15.96 1.09
C GLU A 88 4.44 15.12 2.23
N LEU A 89 4.95 13.92 2.49
CA LEU A 89 4.50 13.06 3.60
C LEU A 89 4.84 13.63 4.98
N SER A 90 5.85 14.50 5.07
CA SER A 90 6.22 15.18 6.32
C SER A 90 5.29 16.34 6.69
N LEU A 91 4.53 16.86 5.73
CA LEU A 91 3.56 17.92 5.95
C LEU A 91 2.32 17.36 6.67
N LYS A 92 1.64 18.23 7.42
CA LYS A 92 0.36 17.86 8.05
C LYS A 92 -0.66 17.48 6.99
N PRO A 93 -1.52 16.47 7.26
CA PRO A 93 -2.64 16.17 6.38
C PRO A 93 -3.54 17.39 6.16
N PHE A 94 -4.09 17.51 4.96
CA PHE A 94 -4.93 18.66 4.58
C PHE A 94 -6.34 18.53 5.17
N ARG A 95 -6.93 17.36 5.05
CA ARG A 95 -8.35 17.12 5.42
C ARG A 95 -8.54 15.99 6.41
N TYR A 96 -7.73 14.93 6.30
CA TYR A 96 -7.88 13.71 7.09
C TYR A 96 -6.88 13.66 8.25
N GLN A 97 -6.90 12.56 9.01
CA GLN A 97 -5.95 12.38 10.12
C GLN A 97 -4.60 11.88 9.65
N LYS A 98 -4.54 11.32 8.43
CA LYS A 98 -3.32 10.76 7.84
C LYS A 98 -3.18 11.18 6.38
N LYS A 99 -1.93 11.15 5.91
CA LYS A 99 -1.59 11.08 4.48
C LYS A 99 -1.22 9.65 4.13
N VAL A 100 -1.67 9.16 2.98
CA VAL A 100 -1.32 7.83 2.49
C VAL A 100 -0.64 7.96 1.14
N ALA A 101 0.56 7.36 1.01
CA ALA A 101 1.27 7.25 -0.26
C ALA A 101 1.24 5.81 -0.74
N ILE A 102 0.88 5.61 -2.01
CA ILE A 102 0.96 4.33 -2.72
C ILE A 102 2.01 4.47 -3.81
N ILE A 103 3.09 3.67 -3.73
CA ILE A 103 4.15 3.65 -4.74
C ILE A 103 4.06 2.34 -5.49
N GLN A 104 3.70 2.39 -6.78
CA GLN A 104 3.60 1.22 -7.64
C GLN A 104 4.96 0.87 -8.25
N ASN A 105 5.13 -0.41 -8.64
CA ASN A 105 6.34 -0.92 -9.28
C ASN A 105 7.62 -0.55 -8.52
N PHE A 106 7.59 -0.71 -7.21
CA PHE A 106 8.71 -0.28 -6.34
C PHE A 106 10.03 -1.02 -6.69
N GLU A 107 9.96 -2.18 -7.31
CA GLU A 107 11.12 -2.87 -7.87
C GLU A 107 11.83 -2.12 -9.01
N ASP A 108 11.16 -1.18 -9.66
CA ASP A 108 11.72 -0.38 -10.76
C ASP A 108 12.27 0.98 -10.26
N VAL A 109 12.19 1.26 -8.97
CA VAL A 109 12.75 2.47 -8.33
C VAL A 109 14.28 2.34 -8.27
N THR A 110 15.01 3.44 -8.50
CA THR A 110 16.49 3.40 -8.41
C THR A 110 16.96 3.12 -6.99
N ASP A 111 18.13 2.49 -6.84
CA ASP A 111 18.69 2.13 -5.52
C ASP A 111 18.90 3.36 -4.64
N GLU A 112 19.30 4.50 -5.21
CA GLU A 112 19.45 5.75 -4.49
C GLU A 112 18.11 6.29 -3.99
N ALA A 113 17.05 6.21 -4.82
CA ALA A 113 15.70 6.61 -4.44
C ALA A 113 15.14 5.67 -3.36
N ALA A 114 15.30 4.36 -3.54
CA ALA A 114 14.90 3.36 -2.55
C ALA A 114 15.62 3.54 -1.21
N SER A 115 16.91 3.89 -1.25
CA SER A 115 17.69 4.15 -0.03
C SER A 115 17.26 5.45 0.67
N SER A 116 16.81 6.46 -0.07
CA SER A 116 16.41 7.75 0.51
C SER A 116 15.16 7.67 1.38
N ILE A 117 14.26 6.67 1.16
CA ILE A 117 13.06 6.49 1.97
C ILE A 117 13.33 5.74 3.30
N LEU A 118 14.50 5.11 3.45
CA LEU A 118 14.81 4.28 4.63
C LEU A 118 14.67 5.05 5.94
N LYS A 119 15.14 6.29 6.00
CA LYS A 119 15.00 7.13 7.20
C LYS A 119 13.54 7.35 7.57
N THR A 120 12.66 7.57 6.60
CA THR A 120 11.21 7.72 6.82
C THR A 120 10.57 6.43 7.31
N LEU A 121 11.08 5.27 6.88
CA LEU A 121 10.62 3.96 7.35
C LEU A 121 11.14 3.61 8.75
N GLU A 122 12.30 4.16 9.15
CA GLU A 122 12.89 3.97 10.49
C GLU A 122 12.26 4.88 11.54
N GLU A 123 12.01 6.13 11.16
CA GLU A 123 11.44 7.17 12.03
C GLU A 123 10.13 7.68 11.44
N PRO A 124 9.06 6.84 11.46
CA PRO A 124 7.82 7.17 10.77
C PRO A 124 7.09 8.33 11.44
N ASN A 125 6.52 9.20 10.61
CA ASN A 125 5.57 10.20 11.06
C ASN A 125 4.23 9.51 11.36
N ASN A 126 3.66 9.72 12.54
CA ASN A 126 2.38 9.14 12.95
C ASN A 126 1.20 9.55 12.06
N SER A 127 1.33 10.65 11.32
CA SER A 127 0.31 11.16 10.40
C SER A 127 0.48 10.67 8.96
N SER A 128 1.45 9.81 8.66
CA SER A 128 1.64 9.24 7.33
C SER A 128 1.61 7.72 7.33
N LEU A 129 1.27 7.13 6.18
CA LEU A 129 1.31 5.70 5.93
C LEU A 129 1.77 5.47 4.49
N ILE A 130 2.64 4.50 4.30
CA ILE A 130 3.23 4.18 3.00
C ILE A 130 2.83 2.77 2.58
N ILE A 131 2.38 2.61 1.33
CA ILE A 131 2.08 1.30 0.73
C ILE A 131 2.97 1.14 -0.50
N LEU A 132 3.90 0.20 -0.43
CA LEU A 132 4.78 -0.16 -1.53
C LEU A 132 4.18 -1.35 -2.27
N LEU A 133 4.06 -1.27 -3.59
CA LEU A 133 3.60 -2.37 -4.44
C LEU A 133 4.76 -2.90 -5.27
N SER A 134 5.03 -4.20 -5.17
CA SER A 134 6.09 -4.87 -5.95
C SER A 134 5.62 -6.22 -6.49
N ARG A 135 6.17 -6.65 -7.61
CA ARG A 135 5.93 -8.00 -8.14
C ARG A 135 6.67 -9.07 -7.36
N ASN A 136 7.85 -8.72 -6.85
CA ASN A 136 8.72 -9.67 -6.17
C ASN A 136 9.48 -9.00 -5.02
N GLN A 137 9.29 -9.52 -3.82
CA GLN A 137 10.01 -9.06 -2.64
C GLN A 137 11.54 -9.25 -2.74
N LYS A 138 12.00 -10.28 -3.44
CA LYS A 138 13.43 -10.58 -3.58
C LYS A 138 14.20 -9.55 -4.40
N SER A 139 13.51 -8.75 -5.24
CA SER A 139 14.12 -7.67 -6.00
C SER A 139 14.30 -6.38 -5.22
N LEU A 140 13.82 -6.33 -3.98
CA LEU A 140 13.88 -5.15 -3.12
C LEU A 140 15.04 -5.22 -2.14
N LEU A 141 15.51 -4.06 -1.69
CA LEU A 141 16.51 -3.98 -0.62
C LEU A 141 15.99 -4.66 0.67
N PRO A 142 16.74 -5.58 1.26
CA PRO A 142 16.35 -6.26 2.51
C PRO A 142 16.02 -5.28 3.64
N THR A 143 16.70 -4.13 3.64
CA THR A 143 16.49 -3.04 4.60
C THR A 143 15.11 -2.40 4.50
N ILE A 144 14.51 -2.34 3.31
CA ILE A 144 13.13 -1.90 3.10
C ILE A 144 12.14 -2.96 3.55
N VAL A 145 12.37 -4.20 3.10
CA VAL A 145 11.50 -5.34 3.42
C VAL A 145 11.35 -5.52 4.93
N SER A 146 12.46 -5.41 5.68
CA SER A 146 12.45 -5.58 7.14
C SER A 146 11.68 -4.50 7.91
N ARG A 147 11.38 -3.36 7.28
CA ARG A 147 10.69 -2.21 7.88
C ARG A 147 9.22 -2.09 7.45
N CYS A 148 8.78 -2.97 6.56
CA CYS A 148 7.41 -2.99 6.06
C CYS A 148 6.64 -4.22 6.55
N GLN A 149 5.35 -4.06 6.81
CA GLN A 149 4.45 -5.19 6.98
C GLN A 149 4.18 -5.82 5.62
N SER A 150 4.76 -6.98 5.35
CA SER A 150 4.61 -7.68 4.06
C SER A 150 3.29 -8.43 3.96
N ILE A 151 2.62 -8.28 2.81
CA ILE A 151 1.38 -8.99 2.44
C ILE A 151 1.56 -9.57 1.04
N TYR A 152 1.28 -10.87 0.88
CA TYR A 152 1.52 -11.61 -0.35
C TYR A 152 0.23 -11.81 -1.13
N PHE A 153 0.26 -11.48 -2.43
CA PHE A 153 -0.82 -11.60 -3.40
C PHE A 153 -0.42 -12.56 -4.53
N ASN A 154 -0.57 -13.86 -4.31
CA ASN A 154 -0.27 -14.87 -5.32
C ASN A 154 -1.56 -15.47 -5.87
N ILE A 155 -1.68 -15.54 -7.20
CA ILE A 155 -2.84 -16.12 -7.91
C ILE A 155 -2.99 -17.65 -7.68
N HIS A 156 -2.13 -18.27 -6.91
CA HIS A 156 -1.85 -19.72 -6.93
C HIS A 156 -2.91 -20.65 -6.34
N PHE A 157 -4.20 -20.28 -6.22
CA PHE A 157 -5.19 -21.25 -5.71
C PHE A 157 -6.51 -21.38 -6.48
N ILE A 158 -6.73 -20.68 -7.59
CA ILE A 158 -8.00 -20.79 -8.33
C ILE A 158 -7.92 -21.77 -9.52
N LEU A 159 -6.72 -22.10 -10.03
CA LEU A 159 -6.56 -22.93 -11.23
C LEU A 159 -6.46 -24.45 -10.96
N LEU A 160 -6.37 -24.90 -9.71
CA LEU A 160 -6.29 -26.33 -9.39
C LEU A 160 -7.64 -27.03 -9.18
N ILE A 161 -8.76 -26.31 -9.17
CA ILE A 161 -10.10 -26.91 -8.97
C ILE A 161 -10.83 -27.16 -10.31
N PHE A 162 -10.37 -26.57 -11.42
CA PHE A 162 -11.05 -26.72 -12.72
C PHE A 162 -10.44 -27.76 -13.68
N ASN A 163 -9.40 -28.50 -13.30
CA ASN A 163 -8.79 -29.54 -14.14
C ASN A 163 -8.97 -30.97 -13.62
N CYS A 164 -9.99 -31.25 -12.83
CA CYS A 164 -10.39 -32.59 -12.50
C CYS A 164 -11.87 -32.79 -12.84
N TRP A 165 -12.17 -32.92 -14.14
CA TRP A 165 -13.29 -33.67 -14.70
C TRP A 165 -12.98 -33.95 -16.17
#